data_5cb6fefbe3fae4a72722a180a7236962
#
_entry.id   5cb6fefbe3fae4a72722a180a7236962
#
_cell.length_a   1.000
_cell.length_b   1.000
_cell.length_c   1.000
_cell.angle_alpha   90.00
_cell.angle_beta   90.00
_cell.angle_gamma   90.00
#
_symmetry.space_group_name_H-M   'P 1'
#
loop_
_entity.id
_entity.type
_entity.pdbx_description
1 polymer ?
#
loop_
_entity_poly.entity_id
_entity_poly.type
_entity_poly.pdbx_seq_one_letter_code
_entity_poly.pdbx_strand_id
1 'polypeptide(L)'
;MRNEGPYCLEWIAHHRAAGVTDFLIFTHDCTDGTPALLDLLDDVTHVPFTPEGDTSVQWQAMRLADRHDLMKQADWALFFDADEFLTLAAPMRRLPDLIASVPADTDAIALAWRFFGADGQEALQDTLTPLRFRHAAPDPFFLPAGSFFKTLHRPAAFQKLGVHRPKKKRGV
;
A
#
# COMPACT_ATOMS: atom_id res chain seq x y z
N MET A 1 3.74 -8.91 -3.89
CA MET A 1 2.84 -9.18 -5.04
C MET A 1 3.07 -10.59 -5.58
N ARG A 2 2.05 -11.21 -6.15
CA ARG A 2 2.14 -12.50 -6.84
C ARG A 2 1.16 -12.50 -8.01
N ASN A 3 1.69 -12.56 -9.24
CA ASN A 3 0.89 -12.55 -10.47
C ASN A 3 -0.07 -11.33 -10.59
N GLU A 4 0.47 -10.13 -10.36
CA GLU A 4 -0.27 -8.86 -10.42
C GLU A 4 0.00 -8.08 -11.73
N GLY A 5 0.56 -8.75 -12.74
CA GLY A 5 0.92 -8.11 -14.01
C GLY A 5 -0.18 -7.27 -14.64
N PRO A 6 -1.45 -7.73 -14.68
CA PRO A 6 -2.55 -6.96 -15.24
C PRO A 6 -2.86 -5.65 -14.50
N TYR A 7 -2.47 -5.54 -13.22
CA TYR A 7 -2.88 -4.43 -12.33
C TYR A 7 -1.71 -3.57 -11.83
N CYS A 8 -0.49 -4.12 -11.80
CA CYS A 8 0.63 -3.46 -11.12
C CYS A 8 0.97 -2.07 -11.71
N LEU A 9 0.90 -1.89 -13.02
CA LEU A 9 1.18 -0.60 -13.67
C LEU A 9 0.12 0.45 -13.36
N GLU A 10 -1.15 0.07 -13.35
CA GLU A 10 -2.26 0.94 -12.93
C GLU A 10 -2.11 1.36 -11.48
N TRP A 11 -1.82 0.40 -10.60
CA TRP A 11 -1.64 0.64 -9.17
C TRP A 11 -0.46 1.60 -8.90
N ILE A 12 0.68 1.40 -9.57
CA ILE A 12 1.84 2.29 -9.46
C ILE A 12 1.50 3.69 -9.99
N ALA A 13 0.89 3.78 -11.17
CA ALA A 13 0.53 5.06 -11.77
C ALA A 13 -0.44 5.86 -10.89
N HIS A 14 -1.43 5.20 -10.28
CA HIS A 14 -2.38 5.81 -9.36
C HIS A 14 -1.68 6.40 -8.13
N HIS A 15 -0.81 5.63 -7.48
CA HIS A 15 -0.10 6.07 -6.27
C HIS A 15 0.96 7.13 -6.58
N ARG A 16 1.61 7.05 -7.74
CA ARG A 16 2.49 8.10 -8.24
C ARG A 16 1.74 9.43 -8.42
N ALA A 17 0.55 9.39 -9.01
CA ALA A 17 -0.30 10.56 -9.13
C ALA A 17 -0.76 11.11 -7.76
N ALA A 18 -0.99 10.22 -6.79
CA ALA A 18 -1.30 10.59 -5.40
C ALA A 18 -0.08 11.15 -4.63
N GLY A 19 1.12 11.13 -5.21
CA GLY A 19 2.32 11.73 -4.62
C GLY A 19 3.29 10.78 -3.93
N VAL A 20 3.16 9.48 -4.16
CA VAL A 20 4.20 8.51 -3.80
C VAL A 20 5.39 8.71 -4.74
N THR A 21 6.60 8.80 -4.18
CA THR A 21 7.85 9.06 -4.91
C THR A 21 8.65 7.79 -5.16
N ASP A 22 8.58 6.82 -4.26
CA ASP A 22 9.38 5.61 -4.29
C ASP A 22 8.53 4.40 -3.95
N PHE A 23 8.75 3.30 -4.65
CA PHE A 23 8.02 2.05 -4.44
C PHE A 23 8.99 0.93 -4.08
N LEU A 24 8.76 0.28 -2.94
CA LEU A 24 9.47 -0.93 -2.53
C LEU A 24 8.52 -2.12 -2.69
N ILE A 25 8.71 -2.91 -3.73
CA ILE A 25 7.80 -3.98 -4.11
C ILE A 25 8.47 -5.35 -3.99
N PHE A 26 7.89 -6.21 -3.17
CA PHE A 26 8.32 -7.59 -3.01
C PHE A 26 7.47 -8.52 -3.87
N THR A 27 8.11 -9.41 -4.64
CA THR A 27 7.42 -10.44 -5.42
C THR A 27 7.87 -11.84 -5.02
N HIS A 28 6.95 -12.80 -5.15
CA HIS A 28 7.24 -14.22 -4.96
C HIS A 28 6.40 -15.06 -5.91
N ASP A 29 6.90 -16.20 -6.34
CA ASP A 29 6.20 -17.21 -7.15
C ASP A 29 5.42 -16.64 -8.36
N CYS A 30 5.94 -15.59 -8.99
CA CYS A 30 5.32 -14.98 -10.17
C CYS A 30 5.59 -15.80 -11.42
N THR A 31 4.57 -15.96 -12.27
CA THR A 31 4.62 -16.66 -13.54
C THR A 31 4.06 -15.85 -14.72
N ASP A 32 3.64 -14.60 -14.47
CA ASP A 32 2.90 -13.75 -15.41
C ASP A 32 3.68 -12.53 -15.94
N GLY A 33 5.00 -12.48 -15.70
CA GLY A 33 5.83 -11.35 -16.12
C GLY A 33 5.79 -10.12 -15.20
N THR A 34 5.05 -10.15 -14.07
CA THR A 34 5.06 -9.05 -13.07
C THR A 34 6.47 -8.56 -12.72
N PRO A 35 7.47 -9.43 -12.42
CA PRO A 35 8.82 -8.97 -12.13
C PRO A 35 9.45 -8.14 -13.25
N ALA A 36 9.33 -8.61 -14.48
CA ALA A 36 9.92 -7.92 -15.63
C ALA A 36 9.29 -6.54 -15.88
N LEU A 37 7.99 -6.36 -15.60
CA LEU A 37 7.34 -5.06 -15.68
C LEU A 37 7.85 -4.11 -14.59
N LEU A 38 8.04 -4.59 -13.37
CA LEU A 38 8.53 -3.78 -12.25
C LEU A 38 9.98 -3.32 -12.47
N ASP A 39 10.82 -4.19 -13.05
CA ASP A 39 12.23 -3.90 -13.33
C ASP A 39 12.43 -2.82 -14.41
N LEU A 40 11.39 -2.43 -15.15
CA LEU A 40 11.43 -1.36 -16.14
C LEU A 40 11.15 0.04 -15.54
N LEU A 41 10.82 0.13 -14.27
CA LEU A 41 10.38 1.39 -13.64
C LEU A 41 11.47 1.94 -12.72
N ASP A 42 11.98 3.13 -13.01
CA ASP A 42 13.11 3.75 -12.31
C ASP A 42 12.81 4.10 -10.84
N ASP A 43 11.56 4.36 -10.49
CA ASP A 43 11.09 4.69 -9.14
C ASP A 43 10.62 3.45 -8.33
N VAL A 44 10.81 2.25 -8.90
CA VAL A 44 10.46 0.98 -8.27
C VAL A 44 11.71 0.22 -7.85
N THR A 45 11.87 0.00 -6.57
CA THR A 45 12.82 -0.97 -6.05
C THR A 45 12.12 -2.32 -5.93
N HIS A 46 12.36 -3.18 -6.92
CA HIS A 46 11.80 -4.53 -6.94
C HIS A 46 12.72 -5.52 -6.23
N VAL A 47 12.16 -6.31 -5.31
CA VAL A 47 12.88 -7.31 -4.52
C VAL A 47 12.17 -8.66 -4.64
N PRO A 48 12.62 -9.55 -5.53
CA PRO A 48 12.11 -10.92 -5.55
C PRO A 48 12.60 -11.68 -4.32
N PHE A 49 11.74 -12.53 -3.73
CA PHE A 49 12.14 -13.40 -2.62
C PHE A 49 11.40 -14.72 -2.66
N THR A 50 11.96 -15.73 -2.01
CA THR A 50 11.33 -17.04 -1.84
C THR A 50 10.80 -17.15 -0.41
N PRO A 51 9.48 -17.33 -0.23
CA PRO A 51 8.92 -17.55 1.11
C PRO A 51 9.44 -18.84 1.72
N GLU A 52 9.71 -18.82 3.04
CA GLU A 52 10.24 -19.95 3.78
C GLU A 52 9.38 -20.29 5.01
N GLY A 53 9.21 -21.58 5.30
CA GLY A 53 8.51 -22.07 6.49
C GLY A 53 7.03 -21.63 6.56
N ASP A 54 6.46 -21.67 7.77
CA ASP A 54 5.01 -21.44 8.02
C ASP A 54 4.63 -19.97 8.29
N THR A 55 5.60 -19.05 8.30
CA THR A 55 5.29 -17.62 8.50
C THR A 55 4.62 -17.08 7.25
N SER A 56 3.53 -16.31 7.42
CA SER A 56 2.84 -15.72 6.26
C SER A 56 3.80 -14.92 5.39
N VAL A 57 3.62 -15.03 4.08
CA VAL A 57 4.44 -14.37 3.05
C VAL A 57 4.50 -12.85 3.27
N GLN A 58 3.37 -12.25 3.63
CA GLN A 58 3.26 -10.83 3.91
C GLN A 58 4.17 -10.41 5.08
N TRP A 59 4.21 -11.19 6.18
CA TRP A 59 5.12 -10.91 7.30
C TRP A 59 6.59 -11.08 6.95
N GLN A 60 6.91 -12.01 6.04
CA GLN A 60 8.29 -12.17 5.54
C GLN A 60 8.70 -10.95 4.73
N ALA A 61 7.88 -10.49 3.78
CA ALA A 61 8.12 -9.28 3.01
C ALA A 61 8.30 -8.05 3.92
N MET A 62 7.47 -7.90 4.95
CA MET A 62 7.59 -6.79 5.89
C MET A 62 8.89 -6.81 6.69
N ARG A 63 9.40 -7.99 7.07
CA ARG A 63 10.72 -8.11 7.73
C ARG A 63 11.87 -7.71 6.80
N LEU A 64 11.74 -8.00 5.51
CA LEU A 64 12.72 -7.55 4.50
C LEU A 64 12.63 -6.04 4.33
N ALA A 65 11.43 -5.48 4.24
CA ALA A 65 11.21 -4.03 4.14
C ALA A 65 11.78 -3.27 5.34
N ASP A 66 11.57 -3.74 6.56
CA ASP A 66 12.12 -3.12 7.79
C ASP A 66 13.65 -2.94 7.75
N ARG A 67 14.34 -3.78 7.00
CA ARG A 67 15.81 -3.78 6.88
C ARG A 67 16.31 -3.03 5.67
N HIS A 68 15.43 -2.71 4.74
CA HIS A 68 15.79 -2.09 3.47
C HIS A 68 16.18 -0.61 3.65
N ASP A 69 17.20 -0.16 2.90
CA ASP A 69 17.70 1.20 3.06
C ASP A 69 16.70 2.26 2.61
N LEU A 70 15.90 1.99 1.58
CA LEU A 70 14.82 2.87 1.16
C LEU A 70 13.86 3.18 2.34
N MET A 71 13.48 2.16 3.12
CA MET A 71 12.63 2.35 4.29
C MET A 71 13.29 3.19 5.39
N LYS A 72 14.60 3.06 5.58
CA LYS A 72 15.35 3.86 6.58
C LYS A 72 15.49 5.34 6.17
N GLN A 73 15.47 5.62 4.87
CA GLN A 73 15.63 6.96 4.30
C GLN A 73 14.30 7.67 4.07
N ALA A 74 13.20 6.95 4.07
CA ALA A 74 11.88 7.52 3.81
C ALA A 74 11.42 8.44 4.95
N ASP A 75 10.94 9.63 4.61
CA ASP A 75 10.28 10.55 5.55
C ASP A 75 8.95 9.99 6.04
N TRP A 76 8.19 9.40 5.11
CA TRP A 76 6.90 8.76 5.34
C TRP A 76 6.82 7.44 4.59
N ALA A 77 6.19 6.44 5.20
CA ALA A 77 5.96 5.15 4.60
C ALA A 77 4.53 4.67 4.80
N LEU A 78 4.03 3.94 3.82
CA LEU A 78 2.70 3.35 3.83
C LEU A 78 2.78 1.95 3.24
N PHE A 79 2.20 0.97 3.93
CA PHE A 79 2.06 -0.38 3.41
C PHE A 79 0.68 -0.56 2.76
N PHE A 80 0.67 -0.95 1.50
CA PHE A 80 -0.53 -1.27 0.74
C PHE A 80 -0.50 -2.69 0.18
N ASP A 81 -1.67 -3.31 0.09
CA ASP A 81 -1.88 -4.48 -0.76
C ASP A 81 -2.11 -4.03 -2.21
N ALA A 82 -1.91 -4.94 -3.18
CA ALA A 82 -1.96 -4.58 -4.61
C ALA A 82 -3.37 -4.22 -5.13
N ASP A 83 -4.39 -4.47 -4.33
CA ASP A 83 -5.79 -4.15 -4.59
C ASP A 83 -6.31 -2.94 -3.81
N GLU A 84 -5.43 -2.23 -3.11
CA GLU A 84 -5.77 -1.02 -2.35
C GLU A 84 -5.34 0.24 -3.10
N PHE A 85 -6.24 1.21 -3.21
CA PHE A 85 -6.03 2.47 -3.91
C PHE A 85 -6.24 3.66 -2.97
N LEU A 86 -5.17 4.45 -2.75
CA LEU A 86 -5.26 5.66 -1.94
C LEU A 86 -6.18 6.68 -2.58
N THR A 87 -7.21 7.10 -1.86
CA THR A 87 -8.10 8.17 -2.28
C THR A 87 -8.11 9.28 -1.25
N LEU A 88 -7.86 10.50 -1.67
CA LEU A 88 -7.86 11.69 -0.81
C LEU A 88 -9.14 12.50 -1.04
N ALA A 89 -9.77 12.93 0.05
CA ALA A 89 -10.95 13.79 -0.02
C ALA A 89 -10.54 15.25 -0.26
N ALA A 90 -11.34 15.97 -1.05
CA ALA A 90 -11.14 17.40 -1.24
C ALA A 90 -11.10 18.16 0.11
N PRO A 91 -10.25 19.19 0.26
CA PRO A 91 -9.45 19.85 -0.79
C PRO A 91 -8.12 19.18 -1.11
N MET A 92 -7.73 18.12 -0.40
CA MET A 92 -6.46 17.42 -0.59
C MET A 92 -6.46 16.68 -1.93
N ARG A 93 -5.35 16.77 -2.66
CA ARG A 93 -5.18 16.08 -3.95
C ARG A 93 -4.02 15.09 -3.94
N ARG A 94 -3.01 15.32 -3.10
CA ARG A 94 -1.80 14.52 -3.02
C ARG A 94 -1.39 14.30 -1.57
N LEU A 95 -0.58 13.28 -1.32
CA LEU A 95 -0.02 12.99 0.01
C LEU A 95 0.64 14.19 0.70
N PRO A 96 1.41 15.04 0.02
CA PRO A 96 1.93 16.26 0.64
C PRO A 96 0.85 17.18 1.22
N ASP A 97 -0.34 17.27 0.60
CA ASP A 97 -1.43 18.08 1.11
C ASP A 97 -1.98 17.48 2.43
N LEU A 98 -2.12 16.15 2.48
CA LEU A 98 -2.53 15.44 3.69
C LEU A 98 -1.50 15.62 4.81
N ILE A 99 -0.22 15.46 4.50
CA ILE A 99 0.87 15.62 5.48
C ILE A 99 0.92 17.06 6.00
N ALA A 100 0.72 18.06 5.15
CA ALA A 100 0.68 19.45 5.54
C ALA A 100 -0.57 19.83 6.37
N SER A 101 -1.63 19.03 6.34
CA SER A 101 -2.88 19.28 7.06
C SER A 101 -2.83 18.85 8.54
N VAL A 102 -1.80 18.13 8.96
CA VAL A 102 -1.62 17.64 10.35
C VAL A 102 -0.49 18.40 11.05
N PRO A 103 -0.43 18.42 12.40
CA PRO A 103 0.70 19.00 13.14
C PRO A 103 2.05 18.42 12.71
N ALA A 104 3.09 19.27 12.72
CA ALA A 104 4.43 18.90 12.26
C ALA A 104 5.09 17.74 13.06
N ASP A 105 4.66 17.55 14.31
CA ASP A 105 5.09 16.48 15.22
C ASP A 105 4.25 15.19 15.08
N THR A 106 3.36 15.11 14.08
CA THR A 106 2.58 13.91 13.80
C THR A 106 3.47 12.81 13.25
N ASP A 107 3.49 11.66 13.91
CA ASP A 107 4.27 10.49 13.51
C ASP A 107 3.48 9.48 12.66
N ALA A 108 2.14 9.52 12.72
CA ALA A 108 1.28 8.58 12.02
C ALA A 108 -0.11 9.16 11.72
N ILE A 109 -0.63 8.81 10.54
CA ILE A 109 -1.97 9.19 10.07
C ILE A 109 -2.71 7.89 9.72
N ALA A 110 -3.88 7.68 10.33
CA ALA A 110 -4.73 6.54 10.01
C ALA A 110 -5.56 6.83 8.75
N LEU A 111 -5.50 5.91 7.79
CA LEU A 111 -6.24 5.96 6.54
C LEU A 111 -7.31 4.87 6.58
N ALA A 112 -8.56 5.25 6.76
CA ALA A 112 -9.67 4.31 6.87
C ALA A 112 -9.88 3.52 5.58
N TRP A 113 -10.18 2.22 5.71
CA TRP A 113 -10.60 1.43 4.57
C TRP A 113 -12.00 1.81 4.10
N ARG A 114 -12.18 1.74 2.79
CA ARG A 114 -13.47 1.78 2.13
C ARG A 114 -13.61 0.56 1.24
N PHE A 115 -14.57 -0.30 1.53
CA PHE A 115 -14.80 -1.51 0.76
C PHE A 115 -15.64 -1.23 -0.47
N PHE A 116 -15.29 -1.87 -1.57
CA PHE A 116 -16.06 -1.85 -2.81
C PHE A 116 -16.55 -3.26 -3.15
N GLY A 117 -17.77 -3.38 -3.65
CA GLY A 117 -18.33 -4.63 -4.11
C GLY A 117 -17.84 -5.00 -5.51
N ALA A 118 -18.07 -6.26 -5.89
CA ALA A 118 -17.70 -6.76 -7.21
C ALA A 118 -18.53 -6.15 -8.37
N ASP A 119 -19.61 -5.43 -8.06
CA ASP A 119 -20.45 -4.70 -9.05
C ASP A 119 -21.01 -5.59 -10.19
N GLY A 120 -21.18 -6.90 -9.91
CA GLY A 120 -21.57 -7.87 -10.93
C GLY A 120 -20.47 -8.19 -11.96
N GLN A 121 -19.24 -7.78 -11.71
CA GLN A 121 -18.11 -8.08 -12.59
C GLN A 121 -17.60 -9.51 -12.35
N GLU A 122 -17.71 -10.35 -13.37
CA GLU A 122 -17.31 -11.75 -13.32
C GLU A 122 -16.06 -12.05 -14.17
N ALA A 123 -15.66 -11.11 -15.01
CA ALA A 123 -14.51 -11.27 -15.90
C ALA A 123 -13.57 -10.05 -15.86
N LEU A 124 -12.32 -10.30 -16.19
CA LEU A 124 -11.36 -9.24 -16.43
C LEU A 124 -11.83 -8.35 -17.59
N GLN A 125 -11.78 -7.03 -17.38
CA GLN A 125 -12.09 -6.03 -18.40
C GLN A 125 -10.89 -5.11 -18.61
N ASP A 126 -10.71 -4.65 -19.81
CA ASP A 126 -9.70 -3.63 -20.16
C ASP A 126 -10.18 -2.23 -19.73
N THR A 127 -10.32 -2.07 -18.42
CA THR A 127 -10.76 -0.83 -17.79
C THR A 127 -10.10 -0.70 -16.42
N LEU A 128 -9.70 0.50 -16.06
CA LEU A 128 -9.04 0.79 -14.79
C LEU A 128 -9.90 0.36 -13.60
N THR A 129 -9.27 -0.25 -12.61
CA THR A 129 -9.90 -0.80 -11.40
C THR A 129 -10.83 0.20 -10.70
N PRO A 130 -10.45 1.47 -10.42
CA PRO A 130 -11.34 2.44 -9.80
C PRO A 130 -12.54 2.87 -10.68
N LEU A 131 -12.49 2.62 -11.97
CA LEU A 131 -13.60 2.87 -12.88
C LEU A 131 -14.57 1.68 -12.98
N ARG A 132 -14.07 0.48 -12.72
CA ARG A 132 -14.87 -0.76 -12.73
C ARG A 132 -15.70 -0.93 -11.47
N PHE A 133 -15.11 -0.69 -10.31
CA PHE A 133 -15.73 -0.92 -9.01
C PHE A 133 -16.13 0.43 -8.40
N ARG A 134 -17.40 0.78 -8.50
CA ARG A 134 -17.90 2.11 -8.13
C ARG A 134 -18.82 2.11 -6.90
N HIS A 135 -19.35 0.95 -6.53
CA HIS A 135 -20.27 0.85 -5.40
C HIS A 135 -19.52 0.50 -4.13
N ALA A 136 -19.31 1.53 -3.33
CA ALA A 136 -18.69 1.41 -2.02
C ALA A 136 -19.70 0.93 -0.97
N ALA A 137 -19.22 0.20 0.02
CA ALA A 137 -19.98 -0.11 1.21
C ALA A 137 -20.45 1.18 1.91
N PRO A 138 -21.62 1.15 2.61
CA PRO A 138 -22.09 2.30 3.35
C PRO A 138 -21.10 2.70 4.46
N ASP A 139 -21.12 3.97 4.85
CA ASP A 139 -20.34 4.49 5.95
C ASP A 139 -21.30 5.07 7.01
N PRO A 140 -21.32 4.53 8.24
CA PRO A 140 -20.46 3.45 8.75
C PRO A 140 -20.80 2.07 8.17
N PHE A 141 -19.76 1.24 7.99
CA PHE A 141 -19.93 -0.13 7.55
C PHE A 141 -20.27 -1.02 8.75
N PHE A 142 -21.29 -1.86 8.63
CA PHE A 142 -21.85 -2.64 9.74
C PHE A 142 -20.99 -3.81 10.23
N LEU A 143 -20.00 -4.25 9.44
CA LEU A 143 -19.06 -5.30 9.84
C LEU A 143 -17.87 -4.74 10.62
N PRO A 144 -17.25 -5.50 11.55
CA PRO A 144 -16.04 -5.08 12.27
C PRO A 144 -14.88 -4.64 11.36
N ALA A 145 -14.80 -5.21 10.16
CA ALA A 145 -13.80 -4.83 9.15
C ALA A 145 -13.91 -3.35 8.73
N GLY A 146 -15.07 -2.71 8.87
CA GLY A 146 -15.26 -1.28 8.58
C GLY A 146 -14.44 -0.35 9.47
N SER A 147 -13.92 -0.86 10.59
CA SER A 147 -13.00 -0.11 11.47
C SER A 147 -11.51 -0.29 11.12
N PHE A 148 -11.20 -1.05 10.09
CA PHE A 148 -9.82 -1.27 9.67
C PHE A 148 -9.26 -0.04 8.95
N PHE A 149 -7.94 0.11 9.02
CA PHE A 149 -7.22 1.22 8.42
C PHE A 149 -5.79 0.80 8.08
N LYS A 150 -5.17 1.52 7.17
CA LYS A 150 -3.72 1.52 6.95
C LYS A 150 -3.10 2.73 7.63
N THR A 151 -1.81 2.69 7.90
CA THR A 151 -1.13 3.77 8.60
C THR A 151 -0.02 4.35 7.73
N LEU A 152 -0.20 5.59 7.30
CA LEU A 152 0.90 6.42 6.81
C LEU A 152 1.71 6.89 8.02
N HIS A 153 3.00 6.62 8.06
CA HIS A 153 3.82 6.88 9.27
C HIS A 153 5.25 7.29 8.94
N ARG A 154 5.91 7.95 9.88
CA ARG A 154 7.35 8.21 9.83
C ARG A 154 8.12 6.97 10.29
N PRO A 155 8.89 6.27 9.43
CA PRO A 155 9.59 5.04 9.86
C PRO A 155 10.51 5.26 11.06
N ALA A 156 11.17 6.41 11.14
CA ALA A 156 12.08 6.75 12.25
C ALA A 156 11.42 6.74 13.64
N ALA A 157 10.10 6.99 13.72
CA ALA A 157 9.35 7.02 14.98
C ALA A 157 8.93 5.63 15.48
N PHE A 158 9.06 4.60 14.67
CA PHE A 158 8.57 3.26 14.98
C PHE A 158 9.69 2.22 14.96
N GLN A 159 9.45 1.08 15.60
CA GLN A 159 10.41 -0.02 15.69
C GLN A 159 10.30 -0.98 14.51
N LYS A 160 9.07 -1.21 14.02
CA LYS A 160 8.77 -2.19 12.97
C LYS A 160 7.55 -1.76 12.16
N LEU A 161 7.55 -2.14 10.89
CA LEU A 161 6.35 -2.12 10.08
C LEU A 161 5.25 -3.05 10.63
N GLY A 162 4.03 -2.78 10.26
CA GLY A 162 2.87 -3.61 10.53
C GLY A 162 1.85 -3.48 9.41
N VAL A 163 1.12 -4.55 9.09
CA VAL A 163 0.13 -4.58 7.99
C VAL A 163 -0.87 -3.42 8.11
N HIS A 164 -1.32 -3.14 9.32
CA HIS A 164 -2.26 -2.06 9.62
C HIS A 164 -1.64 -0.96 10.47
N ARG A 165 -0.80 -1.33 11.43
CA ARG A 165 -0.17 -0.41 12.39
C ARG A 165 1.31 -0.72 12.57
N PRO A 166 2.19 0.26 12.45
CA PRO A 166 3.59 0.11 12.86
C PRO A 166 3.67 -0.11 14.37
N LYS A 167 4.72 -0.78 14.83
CA LYS A 167 4.93 -1.05 16.26
C LYS A 167 5.78 0.06 16.87
N LYS A 168 5.30 0.67 17.97
CA LYS A 168 6.07 1.67 18.73
C LYS A 168 7.36 1.09 19.30
N LYS A 169 8.37 1.93 19.43
CA LYS A 169 9.56 1.64 20.25
C LYS A 169 9.12 1.45 21.71
N ARG A 170 9.66 0.43 22.40
CA ARG A 170 9.39 0.26 23.83
C ARG A 170 10.04 1.45 24.59
N GLY A 171 9.25 2.13 25.41
CA GLY A 171 9.75 3.19 26.30
C GLY A 171 9.58 4.62 25.81
N VAL A 172 8.71 4.85 24.81
CA VAL A 172 8.24 6.19 24.43
C VAL A 172 6.75 6.31 24.67
#